data_2835c5541bb72bf98df80f47fd3bf2c7
#
_entry.id   2835c5541bb72bf98df80f47fd3bf2c7
#
_cell.length_a   1.000
_cell.length_b   1.000
_cell.length_c   1.000
_cell.angle_alpha   90.00
_cell.angle_beta   90.00
_cell.angle_gamma   90.00
#
_symmetry.space_group_name_H-M   'P 1'
#
loop_
_entity.id
_entity.type
_entity.pdbx_description
1 polymer ?
#
loop_
_entity_poly.entity_id
_entity_poly.type
_entity_poly.pdbx_seq_one_letter_code
_entity_poly.pdbx_strand_id
1 'polypeptide(L)'
;MKRFALILLLFLVCSCKYLNDKNGDLPSDDAIVEKTSDTLSVLENKGPTDSTDISAISVKDFREFKVLDSKYINVIDLWNPFDKDLESFSEVTYNSLKPLILEQNIPTIQKHIQNGTLSYELLVKFYLYRIRKFDRENAFSLNSVISLNPKVIVEAKQKDMELRNKKAKHPIFGMPILLKDNIDAVGMSTTAGAVALKNNNINKDAFIVRQLKGKGALILGKTNLSEWAYFFCGDCPSGYSAIGGQTLNPYGRRVFDTGGSSSGSGVAMAANFAVAAVGSETSGSILSPSSANSIVGLKPTIGLVSRSGIVPISSTLDTAGPMTKNVIDNAIVLEAMLGYDESDNKSIQTNYKFGWYSDSLKFKNLEGKRFGAFKRLKEDTLYINAITVLKDLGAEVIEIDEEKIDLPNFRRLLNLDMKKDLPEYIKHFADKSLSIKTVEDVIVFNNQDSLKRAPYGQRLFKGIVADAATEEEFAAIKDT
;
A
#
# COMPACT_ATOMS: atom_id res chain seq x y z
N MET A 1 -29.40 11.90 27.97
CA MET A 1 -29.16 12.88 26.92
C MET A 1 -28.55 14.20 27.41
N LYS A 2 -28.91 14.78 28.56
CA LYS A 2 -28.35 16.06 29.08
C LYS A 2 -26.89 15.98 29.54
N ARG A 3 -26.37 14.84 29.97
CA ARG A 3 -24.96 14.70 30.41
C ARG A 3 -23.95 14.57 29.26
N PHE A 4 -24.35 14.13 28.08
CA PHE A 4 -23.48 14.03 26.91
C PHE A 4 -23.23 15.40 26.25
N ALA A 5 -24.20 16.30 26.27
CA ALA A 5 -24.04 17.67 25.77
C ALA A 5 -23.06 18.51 26.60
N LEU A 6 -22.98 18.25 27.94
CA LEU A 6 -22.09 18.99 28.82
C LEU A 6 -20.63 18.59 28.66
N ILE A 7 -20.32 17.32 28.31
CA ILE A 7 -18.96 16.84 28.08
C ILE A 7 -18.43 17.39 26.75
N LEU A 8 -19.28 17.50 25.72
CA LEU A 8 -18.89 18.06 24.43
C LEU A 8 -18.62 19.59 24.54
N LEU A 9 -19.35 20.29 25.41
CA LEU A 9 -19.14 21.73 25.65
C LEU A 9 -17.85 21.99 26.44
N LEU A 10 -17.45 21.10 27.36
CA LEU A 10 -16.20 21.20 28.10
C LEU A 10 -14.96 20.98 27.22
N PHE A 11 -15.03 20.10 26.21
CA PHE A 11 -13.95 19.92 25.24
C PHE A 11 -13.76 21.14 24.33
N LEU A 12 -14.84 21.81 23.93
CA LEU A 12 -14.79 23.04 23.15
C LEU A 12 -14.20 24.21 23.95
N VAL A 13 -14.52 24.31 25.25
CA VAL A 13 -14.02 25.40 26.12
C VAL A 13 -12.54 25.18 26.52
N CYS A 14 -12.08 23.93 26.68
CA CYS A 14 -10.66 23.65 26.92
C CYS A 14 -9.79 23.93 25.68
N SER A 15 -10.29 23.69 24.47
CA SER A 15 -9.56 24.02 23.24
C SER A 15 -9.33 25.52 23.07
N CYS A 16 -10.29 26.36 23.47
CA CYS A 16 -10.15 27.82 23.39
C CYS A 16 -9.26 28.42 24.50
N LYS A 17 -9.06 27.76 25.64
CA LYS A 17 -8.21 28.29 26.71
C LYS A 17 -6.72 28.07 26.50
N TYR A 18 -6.33 27.12 25.67
CA TYR A 18 -4.92 26.86 25.38
C TYR A 18 -4.30 27.82 24.33
N LEU A 19 -5.13 28.63 23.67
CA LEU A 19 -4.70 29.57 22.60
C LEU A 19 -4.53 31.01 23.08
N ASN A 20 -4.79 31.33 24.37
CA ASN A 20 -4.86 32.73 24.80
C ASN A 20 -3.71 33.21 25.72
N ASP A 21 -2.66 32.44 25.95
CA ASP A 21 -1.59 32.81 26.90
C ASP A 21 -0.18 32.92 26.27
N LYS A 22 -0.07 33.39 25.03
CA LYS A 22 1.19 33.96 24.53
C LYS A 22 0.86 35.09 23.56
N ASN A 23 1.12 36.32 24.00
CA ASN A 23 1.16 37.52 23.15
C ASN A 23 2.19 37.33 22.03
N GLY A 24 1.71 37.05 20.83
CA GLY A 24 2.43 37.03 19.59
C GLY A 24 1.42 36.88 18.48
N ASP A 25 1.23 37.94 17.69
CA ASP A 25 0.32 37.96 16.56
C ASP A 25 0.61 36.76 15.63
N LEU A 26 -0.27 35.77 15.65
CA LEU A 26 -0.30 34.74 14.60
C LEU A 26 -0.98 35.34 13.36
N PRO A 27 -0.40 35.20 12.18
CA PRO A 27 -1.04 35.61 10.94
C PRO A 27 -2.39 34.91 10.78
N SER A 28 -3.39 35.62 10.20
CA SER A 28 -4.69 35.05 9.87
C SER A 28 -4.54 33.81 8.97
N ASP A 29 -5.48 32.88 9.03
CA ASP A 29 -5.48 31.66 8.20
C ASP A 29 -5.34 31.97 6.70
N ASP A 30 -5.85 33.13 6.24
CA ASP A 30 -5.71 33.60 4.86
C ASP A 30 -4.25 33.90 4.48
N ALA A 31 -3.43 34.40 5.42
CA ALA A 31 -2.01 34.67 5.17
C ALA A 31 -1.16 33.40 5.09
N ILE A 32 -1.60 32.31 5.72
CA ILE A 32 -0.93 31.00 5.63
C ILE A 32 -1.28 30.33 4.29
N VAL A 33 -2.54 30.48 3.84
CA VAL A 33 -2.99 29.93 2.54
C VAL A 33 -2.33 30.69 1.39
N GLU A 34 -2.22 32.04 1.46
CA GLU A 34 -1.51 32.81 0.45
C GLU A 34 -0.02 32.48 0.38
N LYS A 35 0.69 32.33 1.52
CA LYS A 35 2.11 31.94 1.51
C LYS A 35 2.33 30.53 0.98
N THR A 36 1.43 29.58 1.24
CA THR A 36 1.54 28.23 0.69
C THR A 36 1.15 28.20 -0.78
N SER A 37 0.19 29.01 -1.23
CA SER A 37 -0.17 29.12 -2.65
C SER A 37 0.94 29.76 -3.47
N ASP A 38 1.58 30.81 -2.97
CA ASP A 38 2.70 31.46 -3.64
C ASP A 38 3.93 30.56 -3.76
N THR A 39 4.21 29.74 -2.74
CA THR A 39 5.30 28.78 -2.80
C THR A 39 5.01 27.64 -3.79
N LEU A 40 3.75 27.18 -3.87
CA LEU A 40 3.32 26.17 -4.85
C LEU A 40 3.29 26.74 -6.28
N SER A 41 2.82 27.99 -6.48
CA SER A 41 2.79 28.64 -7.80
C SER A 41 4.19 28.88 -8.37
N VAL A 42 5.16 29.19 -7.52
CA VAL A 42 6.57 29.35 -7.92
C VAL A 42 7.18 28.02 -8.35
N LEU A 43 6.78 26.90 -7.74
CA LEU A 43 7.25 25.56 -8.13
C LEU A 43 6.60 25.02 -9.43
N GLU A 44 5.35 25.46 -9.73
CA GLU A 44 4.61 25.03 -10.92
C GLU A 44 5.04 25.74 -12.21
N ASN A 45 5.58 26.96 -12.12
CA ASN A 45 5.90 27.77 -13.30
C ASN A 45 7.35 27.67 -13.80
N LYS A 46 8.22 26.93 -13.12
CA LYS A 46 9.60 26.74 -13.58
C LYS A 46 9.81 25.30 -14.06
N GLY A 47 9.87 25.11 -15.36
CA GLY A 47 10.30 23.87 -15.97
C GLY A 47 11.74 23.49 -15.55
N PRO A 48 12.22 22.25 -15.84
CA PRO A 48 13.39 21.63 -15.24
C PRO A 48 14.74 22.19 -15.71
N THR A 49 14.94 23.50 -15.79
CA THR A 49 16.17 24.10 -16.36
C THR A 49 16.90 25.12 -15.50
N ASP A 50 16.63 25.23 -14.20
CA ASP A 50 17.52 26.06 -13.39
C ASP A 50 17.82 25.45 -12.01
N SER A 51 18.98 24.83 -11.90
CA SER A 51 19.50 24.22 -10.68
C SER A 51 19.91 25.24 -9.60
N THR A 52 19.92 26.54 -9.94
CA THR A 52 20.40 27.61 -9.05
C THR A 52 19.31 28.16 -8.13
N ASP A 53 18.02 28.09 -8.51
CA ASP A 53 16.94 28.63 -7.67
C ASP A 53 16.45 27.66 -6.57
N ILE A 54 16.77 26.37 -6.69
CA ILE A 54 16.45 25.34 -5.67
C ILE A 54 17.26 25.56 -4.38
N SER A 55 18.45 26.17 -4.47
CA SER A 55 19.29 26.47 -3.31
C SER A 55 18.73 27.57 -2.39
N ALA A 56 17.80 28.38 -2.85
CA ALA A 56 17.13 29.43 -2.05
C ALA A 56 15.97 28.87 -1.18
N ILE A 57 15.44 27.69 -1.54
CA ILE A 57 14.51 26.95 -0.69
C ILE A 57 15.37 26.01 0.14
N SER A 58 15.56 26.29 1.42
CA SER A 58 16.40 25.49 2.32
C SER A 58 15.76 24.12 2.64
N VAL A 59 15.37 23.39 1.62
CA VAL A 59 14.92 22.01 1.72
C VAL A 59 16.14 21.15 1.43
N LYS A 60 16.86 20.80 2.47
CA LYS A 60 18.06 19.92 2.45
C LYS A 60 17.84 18.58 1.74
N ASP A 61 16.59 18.22 1.39
CA ASP A 61 16.20 16.89 0.93
C ASP A 61 15.32 16.89 -0.32
N PHE A 62 15.43 17.91 -1.20
CA PHE A 62 14.76 17.83 -2.50
C PHE A 62 15.35 16.69 -3.33
N ARG A 63 14.57 15.63 -3.52
CA ARG A 63 15.04 14.41 -4.20
C ARG A 63 15.01 14.57 -5.71
N GLU A 64 16.14 14.40 -6.32
CA GLU A 64 16.26 14.25 -7.77
C GLU A 64 16.14 12.77 -8.14
N PHE A 65 15.25 12.47 -9.10
CA PHE A 65 15.05 11.13 -9.61
C PHE A 65 15.57 11.04 -11.06
N LYS A 66 16.39 10.03 -11.37
CA LYS A 66 16.86 9.76 -12.74
C LYS A 66 15.69 9.49 -13.70
N VAL A 67 14.61 8.89 -13.19
CA VAL A 67 13.40 8.57 -13.93
C VAL A 67 12.21 8.93 -13.05
N LEU A 68 11.37 9.84 -13.52
CA LEU A 68 10.15 10.22 -12.81
C LEU A 68 8.95 9.46 -13.36
N ASP A 69 8.70 9.56 -14.66
CA ASP A 69 7.53 8.99 -15.29
C ASP A 69 7.81 7.66 -15.99
N SER A 70 6.81 6.82 -16.07
CA SER A 70 6.87 5.56 -16.77
C SER A 70 7.13 5.76 -18.27
N LYS A 71 8.01 4.91 -18.84
CA LYS A 71 8.21 4.79 -20.29
C LYS A 71 7.40 3.64 -20.90
N TYR A 72 6.65 2.89 -20.10
CA TYR A 72 5.99 1.65 -20.48
C TYR A 72 4.48 1.67 -20.28
N ILE A 73 3.95 2.60 -19.49
CA ILE A 73 2.51 2.80 -19.32
C ILE A 73 2.04 3.84 -20.34
N ASN A 74 1.15 3.42 -21.25
CA ASN A 74 0.41 4.34 -22.09
C ASN A 74 -0.86 4.76 -21.34
N VAL A 75 -0.98 6.03 -21.01
CA VAL A 75 -2.11 6.58 -20.25
C VAL A 75 -3.42 6.44 -21.02
N ILE A 76 -3.40 6.56 -22.37
CA ILE A 76 -4.58 6.35 -23.22
C ILE A 76 -5.09 4.92 -23.07
N ASP A 77 -4.20 3.94 -23.20
CA ASP A 77 -4.57 2.51 -23.09
C ASP A 77 -5.07 2.16 -21.67
N LEU A 78 -4.54 2.83 -20.63
CA LEU A 78 -5.00 2.65 -19.27
C LEU A 78 -6.46 3.07 -19.08
N TRP A 79 -6.91 4.13 -19.78
CA TRP A 79 -8.25 4.72 -19.59
C TRP A 79 -9.28 4.31 -20.63
N ASN A 80 -8.87 3.91 -21.84
CA ASN A 80 -9.78 3.49 -22.91
C ASN A 80 -10.91 2.53 -22.44
N PRO A 81 -10.67 1.53 -21.57
CA PRO A 81 -11.74 0.64 -21.11
C PRO A 81 -12.86 1.33 -20.34
N PHE A 82 -12.61 2.52 -19.80
CA PHE A 82 -13.51 3.23 -18.88
C PHE A 82 -14.13 4.49 -19.48
N ASP A 83 -13.63 4.99 -20.62
CA ASP A 83 -14.03 6.30 -21.19
C ASP A 83 -15.53 6.41 -21.32
N LYS A 84 -16.20 5.42 -21.94
CA LYS A 84 -17.65 5.41 -22.10
C LYS A 84 -18.42 5.43 -20.78
N ASP A 85 -17.98 4.65 -19.80
CA ASP A 85 -18.66 4.55 -18.48
C ASP A 85 -18.41 5.80 -17.62
N LEU A 86 -17.30 6.51 -17.83
CA LEU A 86 -16.94 7.73 -17.09
C LEU A 86 -17.40 9.02 -17.79
N GLU A 87 -17.83 8.96 -19.05
CA GLU A 87 -18.28 10.14 -19.82
C GLU A 87 -19.38 10.93 -19.08
N SER A 88 -20.33 10.22 -18.48
CA SER A 88 -21.43 10.81 -17.70
C SER A 88 -21.08 11.09 -16.22
N PHE A 89 -19.88 10.71 -15.76
CA PHE A 89 -19.46 10.91 -14.37
C PHE A 89 -18.81 12.27 -14.20
N SER A 90 -19.59 13.29 -13.87
CA SER A 90 -19.18 14.68 -13.78
C SER A 90 -18.43 15.03 -12.49
N GLU A 91 -17.73 16.17 -12.49
CA GLU A 91 -17.12 16.76 -11.27
C GLU A 91 -18.19 17.05 -10.20
N VAL A 92 -19.40 17.42 -10.59
CA VAL A 92 -20.53 17.63 -9.65
C VAL A 92 -20.90 16.30 -8.97
N THR A 93 -21.02 15.21 -9.72
CA THR A 93 -21.24 13.87 -9.18
C THR A 93 -20.11 13.45 -8.25
N TYR A 94 -18.85 13.63 -8.68
CA TYR A 94 -17.68 13.36 -7.85
C TYR A 94 -17.73 14.09 -6.52
N ASN A 95 -18.02 15.40 -6.54
CA ASN A 95 -18.07 16.24 -5.33
C ASN A 95 -19.23 15.83 -4.39
N SER A 96 -20.39 15.47 -4.92
CA SER A 96 -21.53 15.00 -4.11
C SER A 96 -21.26 13.66 -3.40
N LEU A 97 -20.43 12.79 -3.97
CA LEU A 97 -20.06 11.49 -3.40
C LEU A 97 -18.93 11.55 -2.36
N LYS A 98 -18.11 12.60 -2.37
CA LYS A 98 -16.99 12.74 -1.43
C LYS A 98 -17.36 12.48 0.04
N PRO A 99 -18.42 13.08 0.61
CA PRO A 99 -18.79 12.87 2.02
C PRO A 99 -19.17 11.43 2.35
N LEU A 100 -19.62 10.67 1.35
CA LEU A 100 -20.04 9.27 1.52
C LEU A 100 -18.89 8.27 1.43
N ILE A 101 -17.74 8.70 0.88
CA ILE A 101 -16.64 7.79 0.49
C ILE A 101 -15.32 8.17 1.14
N LEU A 102 -14.89 9.45 1.03
CA LEU A 102 -13.58 9.86 1.53
C LEU A 102 -13.52 9.76 3.05
N GLU A 103 -12.43 9.18 3.57
CA GLU A 103 -12.19 8.94 4.99
C GLU A 103 -13.25 8.07 5.68
N GLN A 104 -14.18 7.44 4.91
CA GLN A 104 -15.15 6.51 5.46
C GLN A 104 -14.56 5.11 5.55
N ASN A 105 -14.96 4.37 6.61
CA ASN A 105 -14.60 2.96 6.76
C ASN A 105 -15.58 2.05 6.00
N ILE A 106 -15.18 0.80 5.78
CA ILE A 106 -15.98 -0.23 5.08
C ILE A 106 -17.40 -0.35 5.67
N PRO A 107 -17.61 -0.48 7.00
CA PRO A 107 -18.95 -0.53 7.58
C PRO A 107 -19.83 0.68 7.22
N THR A 108 -19.26 1.88 7.21
CA THR A 108 -20.01 3.11 6.85
C THR A 108 -20.35 3.13 5.35
N ILE A 109 -19.40 2.80 4.47
CA ILE A 109 -19.65 2.69 3.03
C ILE A 109 -20.71 1.64 2.76
N GLN A 110 -20.67 0.47 3.39
CA GLN A 110 -21.68 -0.57 3.28
C GLN A 110 -23.07 -0.08 3.72
N LYS A 111 -23.13 0.74 4.78
CA LYS A 111 -24.39 1.34 5.24
C LYS A 111 -24.98 2.30 4.19
N HIS A 112 -24.14 3.11 3.53
CA HIS A 112 -24.59 3.98 2.45
C HIS A 112 -25.15 3.18 1.26
N ILE A 113 -24.53 2.05 0.93
CA ILE A 113 -24.98 1.16 -0.13
C ILE A 113 -26.29 0.47 0.25
N GLN A 114 -26.41 -0.05 1.48
CA GLN A 114 -27.64 -0.69 1.98
C GLN A 114 -28.83 0.28 2.01
N ASN A 115 -28.60 1.55 2.31
CA ASN A 115 -29.62 2.60 2.33
C ASN A 115 -29.94 3.15 0.92
N GLY A 116 -29.25 2.69 -0.13
CA GLY A 116 -29.47 3.14 -1.51
C GLY A 116 -28.90 4.54 -1.83
N THR A 117 -28.14 5.16 -0.94
CA THR A 117 -27.49 6.46 -1.18
C THR A 117 -26.19 6.34 -1.99
N LEU A 118 -25.64 5.11 -2.10
CA LEU A 118 -24.46 4.76 -2.88
C LEU A 118 -24.73 3.40 -3.55
N SER A 119 -24.02 3.11 -4.65
CA SER A 119 -23.96 1.77 -5.25
C SER A 119 -22.50 1.34 -5.41
N TYR A 120 -22.24 0.05 -5.60
CA TYR A 120 -20.89 -0.43 -5.90
C TYR A 120 -20.38 0.12 -7.23
N GLU A 121 -21.25 0.27 -8.24
CA GLU A 121 -20.92 0.93 -9.50
C GLU A 121 -20.45 2.38 -9.28
N LEU A 122 -21.20 3.18 -8.53
CA LEU A 122 -20.82 4.57 -8.23
C LEU A 122 -19.54 4.64 -7.41
N LEU A 123 -19.34 3.74 -6.46
CA LEU A 123 -18.12 3.65 -5.65
C LEU A 123 -16.88 3.38 -6.53
N VAL A 124 -16.98 2.43 -7.47
CA VAL A 124 -15.89 2.12 -8.40
C VAL A 124 -15.63 3.29 -9.34
N LYS A 125 -16.67 3.90 -9.93
CA LYS A 125 -16.54 5.08 -10.80
C LYS A 125 -15.90 6.27 -10.07
N PHE A 126 -16.23 6.47 -8.80
CA PHE A 126 -15.63 7.50 -7.96
C PHE A 126 -14.11 7.30 -7.84
N TYR A 127 -13.66 6.08 -7.53
CA TYR A 127 -12.23 5.80 -7.40
C TYR A 127 -11.50 5.87 -8.75
N LEU A 128 -12.07 5.36 -9.83
CA LEU A 128 -11.49 5.49 -11.17
C LEU A 128 -11.33 6.97 -11.57
N TYR A 129 -12.39 7.78 -11.37
CA TYR A 129 -12.34 9.22 -11.63
C TYR A 129 -11.25 9.92 -10.81
N ARG A 130 -11.13 9.56 -9.52
CA ARG A 130 -10.13 10.13 -8.62
C ARG A 130 -8.71 9.72 -9.00
N ILE A 131 -8.47 8.46 -9.37
CA ILE A 131 -7.17 7.98 -9.87
C ILE A 131 -6.80 8.75 -11.14
N ARG A 132 -7.74 8.87 -12.09
CA ARG A 132 -7.51 9.63 -13.32
C ARG A 132 -7.09 11.07 -13.02
N LYS A 133 -7.78 11.71 -12.06
CA LYS A 133 -7.54 13.11 -11.71
C LYS A 133 -6.19 13.35 -11.02
N PHE A 134 -5.66 12.40 -10.24
CA PHE A 134 -4.54 12.65 -9.32
C PHE A 134 -3.35 11.70 -9.44
N ASP A 135 -3.39 10.68 -10.31
CA ASP A 135 -2.31 9.70 -10.33
C ASP A 135 -1.33 9.83 -11.49
N ARG A 136 -1.76 10.05 -12.75
CA ARG A 136 -0.84 10.01 -13.90
C ARG A 136 -1.02 11.08 -14.98
N GLU A 137 -2.02 11.93 -14.92
CA GLU A 137 -2.38 12.79 -16.07
C GLU A 137 -1.99 14.26 -15.94
N ASN A 138 -1.40 14.68 -14.82
CA ASN A 138 -1.17 16.10 -14.55
C ASN A 138 -0.02 16.35 -13.55
N ALA A 139 0.21 17.61 -13.23
CA ALA A 139 1.23 18.04 -12.28
C ALA A 139 1.08 17.44 -10.85
N PHE A 140 -0.09 16.90 -10.50
CA PHE A 140 -0.35 16.27 -9.21
C PHE A 140 -0.10 14.77 -9.21
N SER A 141 0.29 14.19 -10.35
CA SER A 141 0.49 12.74 -10.48
C SER A 141 1.39 12.14 -9.41
N LEU A 142 0.93 11.01 -8.86
CA LEU A 142 1.60 10.27 -7.79
C LEU A 142 2.30 9.01 -8.28
N ASN A 143 1.98 8.54 -9.49
CA ASN A 143 2.51 7.32 -10.11
C ASN A 143 2.32 6.07 -9.23
N SER A 144 1.21 6.00 -8.51
CA SER A 144 0.94 4.92 -7.56
C SER A 144 0.20 3.72 -8.17
N VAL A 145 -0.60 3.92 -9.24
CA VAL A 145 -1.34 2.86 -9.95
C VAL A 145 -0.68 2.58 -11.28
N ILE A 146 -0.46 1.32 -11.62
CA ILE A 146 0.21 0.91 -12.87
C ILE A 146 -0.70 0.16 -13.84
N SER A 147 -1.76 -0.47 -13.35
CA SER A 147 -2.79 -1.06 -14.19
C SER A 147 -4.15 -1.08 -13.50
N LEU A 148 -5.22 -1.08 -14.26
CA LEU A 148 -6.61 -1.11 -13.80
C LEU A 148 -7.32 -2.33 -14.38
N ASN A 149 -8.23 -2.93 -13.62
CA ASN A 149 -9.04 -4.05 -14.07
C ASN A 149 -10.10 -3.55 -15.07
N PRO A 150 -10.01 -3.87 -16.37
CA PRO A 150 -10.93 -3.34 -17.38
C PRO A 150 -12.39 -3.79 -17.19
N LYS A 151 -12.62 -4.80 -16.35
CA LYS A 151 -13.95 -5.35 -16.08
C LYS A 151 -14.58 -4.84 -14.78
N VAL A 152 -13.87 -4.02 -13.99
CA VAL A 152 -14.27 -3.69 -12.63
C VAL A 152 -15.64 -3.01 -12.53
N ILE A 153 -16.01 -2.16 -13.51
CA ILE A 153 -17.34 -1.51 -13.52
C ILE A 153 -18.46 -2.55 -13.78
N VAL A 154 -18.22 -3.48 -14.71
CA VAL A 154 -19.17 -4.56 -15.00
C VAL A 154 -19.34 -5.48 -13.77
N GLU A 155 -18.21 -5.81 -13.12
CA GLU A 155 -18.21 -6.59 -11.87
C GLU A 155 -18.94 -5.85 -10.75
N ALA A 156 -18.80 -4.52 -10.64
CA ALA A 156 -19.51 -3.71 -9.65
C ALA A 156 -21.03 -3.69 -9.91
N LYS A 157 -21.46 -3.51 -11.16
CA LYS A 157 -22.87 -3.64 -11.55
C LYS A 157 -23.45 -5.01 -11.17
N GLN A 158 -22.66 -6.06 -11.35
CA GLN A 158 -23.06 -7.41 -10.93
C GLN A 158 -23.21 -7.50 -9.40
N LYS A 159 -22.33 -6.85 -8.61
CA LYS A 159 -22.47 -6.81 -7.15
C LYS A 159 -23.72 -6.04 -6.71
N ASP A 160 -24.09 -4.96 -7.39
CA ASP A 160 -25.35 -4.25 -7.13
C ASP A 160 -26.59 -5.14 -7.38
N MET A 161 -26.56 -5.97 -8.42
CA MET A 161 -27.63 -6.96 -8.66
C MET A 161 -27.65 -8.07 -7.59
N GLU A 162 -26.49 -8.58 -7.20
CA GLU A 162 -26.37 -9.62 -6.16
C GLU A 162 -26.78 -9.14 -4.77
N LEU A 163 -26.68 -7.84 -4.48
CA LEU A 163 -27.13 -7.25 -3.22
C LEU A 163 -28.64 -7.46 -2.98
N ARG A 164 -29.43 -7.46 -4.06
CA ARG A 164 -30.89 -7.67 -3.99
C ARG A 164 -31.30 -9.03 -3.41
N ASN A 165 -30.39 -10.01 -3.39
CA ASN A 165 -30.66 -11.38 -2.92
C ASN A 165 -30.64 -11.54 -1.39
N LYS A 166 -30.71 -10.49 -0.59
CA LYS A 166 -30.85 -10.44 0.89
C LYS A 166 -30.06 -11.49 1.71
N LYS A 167 -29.11 -12.25 1.12
CA LYS A 167 -28.20 -13.13 1.85
C LYS A 167 -27.13 -12.28 2.54
N ALA A 168 -26.81 -12.63 3.79
CA ALA A 168 -25.71 -12.01 4.50
C ALA A 168 -24.42 -12.09 3.65
N LYS A 169 -23.74 -10.99 3.49
CA LYS A 169 -22.51 -10.87 2.73
C LYS A 169 -21.34 -10.56 3.68
N HIS A 170 -20.13 -10.97 3.29
CA HIS A 170 -18.92 -10.54 3.98
C HIS A 170 -18.80 -9.01 3.90
N PRO A 171 -18.32 -8.28 4.92
CA PRO A 171 -18.15 -6.82 4.86
C PRO A 171 -17.34 -6.32 3.66
N ILE A 172 -16.38 -7.13 3.16
CA ILE A 172 -15.58 -6.82 1.97
C ILE A 172 -16.35 -6.88 0.64
N PHE A 173 -17.59 -7.40 0.64
CA PHE A 173 -18.39 -7.59 -0.57
C PHE A 173 -18.59 -6.27 -1.32
N GLY A 174 -18.24 -6.26 -2.61
CA GLY A 174 -18.33 -5.08 -3.48
C GLY A 174 -17.29 -4.00 -3.23
N MET A 175 -16.38 -4.16 -2.25
CA MET A 175 -15.35 -3.18 -1.96
C MET A 175 -14.20 -3.24 -2.97
N PRO A 176 -13.83 -2.12 -3.63
CA PRO A 176 -12.70 -2.05 -4.56
C PRO A 176 -11.37 -2.04 -3.83
N ILE A 177 -10.51 -3.01 -4.19
CA ILE A 177 -9.19 -3.27 -3.58
C ILE A 177 -8.10 -3.13 -4.62
N LEU A 178 -7.02 -2.45 -4.28
CA LEU A 178 -5.78 -2.39 -5.06
C LEU A 178 -4.78 -3.45 -4.57
N LEU A 179 -4.01 -4.03 -5.49
CA LEU A 179 -3.01 -5.04 -5.20
C LEU A 179 -1.62 -4.55 -5.59
N LYS A 180 -0.61 -4.76 -4.74
CA LYS A 180 0.80 -4.57 -5.15
C LYS A 180 1.11 -5.42 -6.37
N ASP A 181 1.88 -4.88 -7.32
CA ASP A 181 2.09 -5.53 -8.61
C ASP A 181 3.02 -6.76 -8.61
N ASN A 182 3.35 -7.27 -7.46
CA ASN A 182 3.92 -8.60 -7.33
C ASN A 182 2.89 -9.69 -6.98
N ILE A 183 1.58 -9.35 -6.88
CA ILE A 183 0.49 -10.26 -6.53
C ILE A 183 -0.29 -10.61 -7.79
N ASP A 184 -0.41 -11.89 -8.11
CA ASP A 184 -1.08 -12.39 -9.31
C ASP A 184 -2.58 -12.12 -9.29
N ALA A 185 -3.09 -11.50 -10.37
CA ALA A 185 -4.52 -11.28 -10.59
C ALA A 185 -4.87 -11.45 -12.06
N VAL A 186 -5.77 -12.37 -12.37
CA VAL A 186 -6.22 -12.65 -13.73
C VAL A 186 -6.82 -11.41 -14.38
N GLY A 187 -6.43 -11.15 -15.63
CA GLY A 187 -6.86 -10.00 -16.41
C GLY A 187 -5.92 -8.80 -16.34
N MET A 188 -4.85 -8.90 -15.52
CA MET A 188 -3.78 -7.90 -15.43
C MET A 188 -2.44 -8.60 -15.36
N SER A 189 -1.41 -8.04 -16.02
CA SER A 189 -0.06 -8.58 -15.91
C SER A 189 0.48 -8.40 -14.48
N THR A 190 1.32 -9.34 -14.03
CA THR A 190 2.08 -9.22 -12.77
C THR A 190 3.54 -9.00 -13.11
N THR A 191 4.01 -7.77 -12.94
CA THR A 191 5.32 -7.36 -13.45
C THR A 191 6.40 -7.22 -12.37
N ALA A 192 6.03 -7.20 -11.09
CA ALA A 192 6.93 -6.82 -9.99
C ALA A 192 7.66 -5.49 -10.29
N GLY A 193 7.07 -4.61 -11.13
CA GLY A 193 7.66 -3.36 -11.61
C GLY A 193 8.73 -3.53 -12.70
N ALA A 194 9.07 -4.76 -13.08
CA ALA A 194 10.17 -5.08 -13.96
C ALA A 194 9.74 -5.27 -15.43
N VAL A 195 10.52 -4.71 -16.35
CA VAL A 195 10.29 -4.88 -17.79
C VAL A 195 10.42 -6.35 -18.22
N ALA A 196 11.26 -7.10 -17.54
CA ALA A 196 11.44 -8.53 -17.78
C ALA A 196 10.15 -9.34 -17.62
N LEU A 197 9.22 -8.88 -16.78
CA LEU A 197 7.91 -9.50 -16.54
C LEU A 197 6.75 -8.71 -17.17
N LYS A 198 7.00 -7.73 -18.04
CA LYS A 198 5.95 -6.88 -18.64
C LYS A 198 4.80 -7.70 -19.26
N ASN A 199 5.13 -8.81 -19.91
CA ASN A 199 4.17 -9.68 -20.57
C ASN A 199 3.78 -10.91 -19.74
N ASN A 200 3.98 -10.88 -18.44
CA ASN A 200 3.58 -11.94 -17.54
C ASN A 200 2.06 -11.92 -17.32
N ASN A 201 1.32 -12.45 -18.29
CA ASN A 201 -0.14 -12.49 -18.27
C ASN A 201 -0.63 -13.70 -17.47
N ILE A 202 -1.17 -13.42 -16.31
CA ILE A 202 -1.55 -14.43 -15.32
C ILE A 202 -2.86 -15.10 -15.72
N ASN A 203 -2.89 -16.43 -15.64
CA ASN A 203 -4.06 -17.26 -15.89
C ASN A 203 -4.73 -17.82 -14.63
N LYS A 204 -4.12 -17.63 -13.46
CA LYS A 204 -4.62 -18.06 -12.15
C LYS A 204 -4.34 -17.00 -11.10
N ASP A 205 -5.37 -16.54 -10.40
CA ASP A 205 -5.23 -15.60 -9.29
C ASP A 205 -4.32 -16.16 -8.18
N ALA A 206 -3.57 -15.30 -7.50
CA ALA A 206 -2.94 -15.63 -6.22
C ALA A 206 -3.98 -16.17 -5.22
N PHE A 207 -3.55 -16.98 -4.26
CA PHE A 207 -4.48 -17.55 -3.28
C PHE A 207 -5.28 -16.47 -2.56
N ILE A 208 -4.62 -15.42 -2.07
CA ILE A 208 -5.28 -14.31 -1.39
C ILE A 208 -6.28 -13.57 -2.28
N VAL A 209 -6.02 -13.46 -3.57
CA VAL A 209 -6.93 -12.84 -4.54
C VAL A 209 -8.18 -13.71 -4.75
N ARG A 210 -8.01 -15.04 -4.80
CA ARG A 210 -9.16 -15.97 -4.80
C ARG A 210 -10.01 -15.82 -3.55
N GLN A 211 -9.38 -15.69 -2.37
CA GLN A 211 -10.07 -15.47 -1.09
C GLN A 211 -10.87 -14.16 -1.10
N LEU A 212 -10.25 -13.05 -1.52
CA LEU A 212 -10.90 -11.75 -1.65
C LEU A 212 -12.09 -11.80 -2.62
N LYS A 213 -11.89 -12.31 -3.85
CA LYS A 213 -12.95 -12.45 -4.86
C LYS A 213 -14.05 -13.42 -4.39
N GLY A 214 -13.69 -14.52 -3.72
CA GLY A 214 -14.65 -15.49 -3.16
C GLY A 214 -15.57 -14.88 -2.09
N LYS A 215 -15.08 -13.87 -1.36
CA LYS A 215 -15.88 -13.09 -0.39
C LYS A 215 -16.54 -11.86 -1.04
N GLY A 216 -16.37 -11.68 -2.35
CA GLY A 216 -17.05 -10.68 -3.16
C GLY A 216 -16.33 -9.35 -3.32
N ALA A 217 -15.08 -9.22 -2.90
CA ALA A 217 -14.28 -8.02 -3.18
C ALA A 217 -14.10 -7.79 -4.69
N LEU A 218 -13.95 -6.55 -5.08
CA LEU A 218 -13.63 -6.13 -6.44
C LEU A 218 -12.13 -5.80 -6.53
N ILE A 219 -11.42 -6.41 -7.45
CA ILE A 219 -10.03 -6.02 -7.70
C ILE A 219 -10.04 -4.83 -8.65
N LEU A 220 -9.67 -3.66 -8.12
CA LEU A 220 -9.69 -2.39 -8.86
C LEU A 220 -8.50 -2.27 -9.82
N GLY A 221 -7.33 -2.73 -9.40
CA GLY A 221 -6.11 -2.58 -10.18
C GLY A 221 -4.86 -3.02 -9.44
N LYS A 222 -3.71 -2.70 -10.03
CA LYS A 222 -2.37 -2.98 -9.49
C LYS A 222 -1.64 -1.69 -9.16
N THR A 223 -0.94 -1.68 -8.03
CA THR A 223 -0.14 -0.53 -7.57
C THR A 223 1.32 -0.71 -7.87
N ASN A 224 1.99 0.42 -8.08
CA ASN A 224 3.44 0.48 -8.23
C ASN A 224 4.14 -0.01 -6.94
N LEU A 225 5.42 -0.31 -7.07
CA LEU A 225 6.26 -0.81 -6.00
C LEU A 225 7.71 -0.43 -6.27
N SER A 226 8.57 -0.53 -5.27
CA SER A 226 10.01 -0.59 -5.55
C SER A 226 10.28 -1.88 -6.31
N GLU A 227 10.94 -1.78 -7.47
CA GLU A 227 11.13 -2.89 -8.42
C GLU A 227 11.69 -4.15 -7.76
N TRP A 228 11.12 -5.33 -8.08
CA TRP A 228 11.43 -6.62 -7.45
C TRP A 228 11.34 -6.58 -5.92
N ALA A 229 10.30 -5.91 -5.40
CA ALA A 229 10.09 -5.70 -3.97
C ALA A 229 11.29 -5.06 -3.26
N TYR A 230 12.07 -4.21 -3.98
CA TYR A 230 13.26 -3.49 -3.53
C TYR A 230 14.53 -4.34 -3.43
N PHE A 231 14.48 -5.62 -3.79
CA PHE A 231 15.64 -6.51 -3.74
C PHE A 231 16.31 -6.66 -5.11
N PHE A 232 16.62 -5.52 -5.78
CA PHE A 232 17.11 -5.45 -7.16
C PHE A 232 18.37 -4.60 -7.32
N CYS A 233 18.25 -3.28 -7.22
CA CYS A 233 19.32 -2.33 -7.53
C CYS A 233 20.26 -2.06 -6.35
N GLY A 234 19.71 -1.98 -5.15
CA GLY A 234 20.42 -1.66 -3.92
C GLY A 234 20.51 -0.17 -3.61
N ASP A 235 20.48 0.71 -4.62
CA ASP A 235 20.67 2.16 -4.47
C ASP A 235 19.58 2.97 -5.20
N CYS A 236 18.49 2.34 -5.63
CA CYS A 236 17.36 3.04 -6.20
C CYS A 236 16.49 3.67 -5.12
N PRO A 237 15.77 4.76 -5.44
CA PRO A 237 14.83 5.35 -4.50
C PRO A 237 13.65 4.41 -4.26
N SER A 238 13.10 4.45 -3.04
CA SER A 238 11.85 3.73 -2.72
C SER A 238 10.74 4.16 -3.68
N GLY A 239 9.94 3.20 -4.12
CA GLY A 239 8.80 3.47 -5.02
C GLY A 239 9.15 3.63 -6.49
N TYR A 240 10.42 3.44 -6.87
CA TYR A 240 10.81 3.38 -8.27
C TYR A 240 10.64 1.97 -8.83
N SER A 241 10.07 1.89 -10.02
CA SER A 241 10.13 0.71 -10.89
C SER A 241 10.25 1.13 -12.36
N ALA A 242 10.89 0.29 -13.18
CA ALA A 242 11.00 0.58 -14.61
C ALA A 242 9.62 0.64 -15.29
N ILE A 243 8.69 -0.23 -14.92
CA ILE A 243 7.32 -0.21 -15.45
C ILE A 243 6.54 1.01 -14.96
N GLY A 244 6.56 1.31 -13.65
CA GLY A 244 5.67 2.31 -13.04
C GLY A 244 6.22 3.74 -13.02
N GLY A 245 7.54 3.92 -13.16
CA GLY A 245 8.21 5.18 -12.85
C GLY A 245 8.36 5.36 -11.34
N GLN A 246 8.59 6.59 -10.88
CA GLN A 246 8.75 6.94 -9.48
C GLN A 246 7.40 7.24 -8.83
N THR A 247 7.02 6.46 -7.83
CA THR A 247 5.88 6.79 -6.95
C THR A 247 6.25 7.96 -6.04
N LEU A 248 5.33 8.92 -5.87
CA LEU A 248 5.53 10.14 -5.12
C LEU A 248 4.63 10.19 -3.89
N ASN A 249 5.14 10.72 -2.78
CA ASN A 249 4.38 10.84 -1.54
C ASN A 249 3.34 11.98 -1.65
N PRO A 250 2.05 11.77 -1.34
CA PRO A 250 1.01 12.79 -1.49
C PRO A 250 1.15 13.96 -0.51
N TYR A 251 1.84 13.77 0.61
CA TYR A 251 2.08 14.83 1.60
C TYR A 251 3.25 15.75 1.24
N GLY A 252 4.07 15.36 0.27
CA GLY A 252 5.19 16.14 -0.23
C GLY A 252 5.86 15.42 -1.38
N ARG A 253 5.35 15.69 -2.61
CA ARG A 253 5.90 15.10 -3.84
C ARG A 253 7.38 15.50 -3.95
N ARG A 254 8.27 14.53 -4.18
CA ARG A 254 9.72 14.75 -4.27
C ARG A 254 10.41 15.29 -3.00
N VAL A 255 9.66 15.51 -1.91
CA VAL A 255 10.17 15.94 -0.60
C VAL A 255 10.25 14.74 0.34
N PHE A 256 9.13 14.05 0.54
CA PHE A 256 9.05 12.92 1.44
C PHE A 256 9.26 11.58 0.72
N ASP A 257 9.88 10.64 1.42
CA ASP A 257 9.97 9.26 0.97
C ASP A 257 8.58 8.60 0.98
N THR A 258 8.34 7.70 0.04
CA THR A 258 7.12 6.89 0.02
C THR A 258 7.22 5.68 0.93
N GLY A 259 8.42 5.39 1.47
CA GLY A 259 8.70 4.06 1.97
C GLY A 259 8.61 3.01 0.87
N GLY A 260 8.95 1.79 1.19
CA GLY A 260 8.91 0.68 0.22
C GLY A 260 9.04 -0.68 0.89
N SER A 261 8.78 -1.69 0.13
CA SER A 261 8.56 -1.77 -1.33
C SER A 261 7.11 -1.63 -1.77
N SER A 262 6.08 -1.69 -0.89
CA SER A 262 4.65 -1.50 -1.26
C SER A 262 4.28 -0.01 -1.38
N SER A 263 5.14 0.77 -2.04
CA SER A 263 5.05 2.24 -2.12
C SER A 263 3.74 2.71 -2.75
N GLY A 264 3.38 2.15 -3.90
CA GLY A 264 2.14 2.50 -4.58
C GLY A 264 0.89 2.15 -3.76
N SER A 265 0.90 1.02 -3.02
CA SER A 265 -0.20 0.66 -2.11
C SER A 265 -0.34 1.68 -0.98
N GLY A 266 0.78 2.11 -0.37
CA GLY A 266 0.80 3.14 0.66
C GLY A 266 0.27 4.48 0.16
N VAL A 267 0.82 4.95 -0.94
CA VAL A 267 0.43 6.23 -1.58
C VAL A 267 -1.02 6.22 -2.04
N ALA A 268 -1.47 5.14 -2.70
CA ALA A 268 -2.85 5.01 -3.15
C ALA A 268 -3.86 5.09 -2.00
N MET A 269 -3.52 4.50 -0.85
CA MET A 269 -4.38 4.59 0.34
C MET A 269 -4.38 5.99 0.94
N ALA A 270 -3.22 6.64 1.10
CA ALA A 270 -3.13 8.03 1.55
C ALA A 270 -3.90 9.00 0.64
N ALA A 271 -3.87 8.75 -0.68
CA ALA A 271 -4.60 9.54 -1.68
C ALA A 271 -6.08 9.14 -1.82
N ASN A 272 -6.59 8.17 -1.06
CA ASN A 272 -7.97 7.64 -1.19
C ASN A 272 -8.30 7.15 -2.60
N PHE A 273 -7.48 6.28 -3.18
CA PHE A 273 -7.71 5.70 -4.52
C PHE A 273 -8.47 4.36 -4.50
N ALA A 274 -8.68 3.79 -3.34
CA ALA A 274 -9.48 2.59 -3.11
C ALA A 274 -9.96 2.55 -1.66
N VAL A 275 -10.79 1.55 -1.34
CA VAL A 275 -11.20 1.28 0.05
C VAL A 275 -10.05 0.67 0.84
N ALA A 276 -9.29 -0.21 0.21
CA ALA A 276 -8.12 -0.85 0.79
C ALA A 276 -7.09 -1.21 -0.29
N ALA A 277 -5.86 -1.46 0.14
CA ALA A 277 -4.83 -2.05 -0.68
C ALA A 277 -4.19 -3.26 0.01
N VAL A 278 -3.58 -4.14 -0.78
CA VAL A 278 -2.77 -5.25 -0.29
C VAL A 278 -1.31 -5.01 -0.69
N GLY A 279 -0.43 -5.07 0.30
CA GLY A 279 1.01 -5.06 0.12
C GLY A 279 1.63 -6.44 0.31
N SER A 280 2.95 -6.52 0.18
CA SER A 280 3.74 -7.68 0.59
C SER A 280 4.98 -7.23 1.34
N GLU A 281 5.44 -8.03 2.27
CA GLU A 281 6.61 -7.73 3.10
C GLU A 281 7.49 -8.94 3.31
N THR A 282 8.77 -8.73 3.12
CA THR A 282 9.86 -9.60 3.57
C THR A 282 10.46 -9.00 4.85
N SER A 283 10.78 -7.69 4.81
CA SER A 283 11.33 -6.91 5.93
C SER A 283 10.99 -5.44 5.73
N GLY A 284 9.93 -4.94 6.40
CA GLY A 284 9.52 -3.54 6.38
C GLY A 284 8.62 -3.12 5.20
N SER A 285 8.39 -3.97 4.20
CA SER A 285 7.77 -3.55 2.93
C SER A 285 6.26 -3.29 2.95
N ILE A 286 5.57 -3.53 4.06
CA ILE A 286 4.22 -3.03 4.39
C ILE A 286 4.34 -1.90 5.40
N LEU A 287 5.13 -2.12 6.46
CA LEU A 287 5.21 -1.22 7.61
C LEU A 287 5.85 0.12 7.24
N SER A 288 6.97 0.10 6.49
CA SER A 288 7.67 1.31 6.04
C SER A 288 6.77 2.23 5.18
N PRO A 289 6.16 1.76 4.07
CA PRO A 289 5.28 2.64 3.29
C PRO A 289 3.98 3.01 4.03
N SER A 290 3.51 2.20 4.98
CA SER A 290 2.36 2.58 5.81
C SER A 290 2.71 3.75 6.73
N SER A 291 3.86 3.69 7.39
CA SER A 291 4.36 4.78 8.23
C SER A 291 4.61 6.06 7.41
N ALA A 292 5.32 5.95 6.27
CA ALA A 292 5.66 7.09 5.42
C ALA A 292 4.42 7.80 4.82
N ASN A 293 3.28 7.12 4.74
CA ASN A 293 2.05 7.65 4.15
C ASN A 293 0.90 7.78 5.15
N SER A 294 1.17 7.73 6.46
CA SER A 294 0.19 7.92 7.54
C SER A 294 -1.06 7.03 7.38
N ILE A 295 -0.86 5.75 7.11
CA ILE A 295 -1.90 4.74 6.98
C ILE A 295 -1.67 3.56 7.94
N VAL A 296 -2.65 2.68 8.06
CA VAL A 296 -2.55 1.45 8.85
C VAL A 296 -2.05 0.31 7.97
N GLY A 297 -0.89 -0.25 8.32
CA GLY A 297 -0.36 -1.46 7.70
C GLY A 297 -0.21 -2.58 8.70
N LEU A 298 -0.55 -3.80 8.29
CA LEU A 298 -0.35 -4.98 9.11
C LEU A 298 0.49 -6.01 8.35
N LYS A 299 1.64 -6.35 8.93
CA LYS A 299 2.40 -7.53 8.55
C LYS A 299 1.90 -8.72 9.38
N PRO A 300 1.16 -9.67 8.79
CA PRO A 300 0.72 -10.86 9.53
C PRO A 300 1.89 -11.76 9.90
N THR A 301 1.67 -12.68 10.83
CA THR A 301 2.56 -13.80 11.07
C THR A 301 2.73 -14.60 9.77
N ILE A 302 3.98 -14.98 9.46
CA ILE A 302 4.31 -15.77 8.28
C ILE A 302 3.50 -17.06 8.29
N GLY A 303 2.87 -17.38 7.15
CA GLY A 303 2.00 -18.53 6.99
C GLY A 303 0.53 -18.29 7.36
N LEU A 304 0.19 -17.24 8.09
CA LEU A 304 -1.22 -16.88 8.33
C LEU A 304 -1.95 -16.53 7.04
N VAL A 305 -1.24 -15.94 6.09
CA VAL A 305 -1.70 -15.56 4.75
C VAL A 305 -0.81 -16.27 3.73
N SER A 306 -1.43 -16.99 2.76
CA SER A 306 -0.69 -17.70 1.73
C SER A 306 0.10 -16.79 0.81
N ARG A 307 1.26 -17.27 0.34
CA ARG A 307 2.16 -16.61 -0.61
C ARG A 307 2.02 -17.13 -2.04
N SER A 308 1.17 -18.14 -2.29
CA SER A 308 0.99 -18.72 -3.63
C SER A 308 0.50 -17.70 -4.63
N GLY A 309 1.26 -17.51 -5.73
CA GLY A 309 0.98 -16.51 -6.76
C GLY A 309 1.46 -15.10 -6.38
N ILE A 310 2.49 -14.99 -5.55
CA ILE A 310 3.19 -13.73 -5.25
C ILE A 310 4.64 -13.86 -5.70
N VAL A 311 5.13 -12.92 -6.51
CA VAL A 311 6.55 -12.88 -6.92
C VAL A 311 7.41 -12.70 -5.68
N PRO A 312 8.33 -13.66 -5.38
CA PRO A 312 8.99 -13.74 -4.10
C PRO A 312 10.28 -12.91 -4.00
N ILE A 313 10.67 -12.62 -2.76
CA ILE A 313 12.07 -12.47 -2.36
C ILE A 313 12.51 -13.71 -1.59
N SER A 314 11.72 -14.13 -0.59
CA SER A 314 12.14 -15.15 0.38
C SER A 314 10.96 -16.00 0.82
N SER A 315 11.02 -17.29 0.52
CA SER A 315 10.06 -18.28 1.05
C SER A 315 10.17 -18.45 2.57
N THR A 316 11.22 -17.93 3.19
CA THR A 316 11.40 -17.94 4.65
C THR A 316 10.63 -16.79 5.32
N LEU A 317 10.62 -15.60 4.72
CA LEU A 317 10.19 -14.36 5.40
C LEU A 317 8.97 -13.66 4.76
N ASP A 318 8.65 -13.95 3.49
CA ASP A 318 7.60 -13.22 2.78
C ASP A 318 6.21 -13.48 3.36
N THR A 319 5.41 -12.42 3.38
CA THR A 319 3.97 -12.47 3.62
C THR A 319 3.27 -11.35 2.86
N ALA A 320 1.96 -11.48 2.61
CA ALA A 320 1.12 -10.38 2.18
C ALA A 320 0.36 -9.81 3.38
N GLY A 321 -0.13 -8.57 3.25
CA GLY A 321 -0.92 -7.98 4.31
C GLY A 321 -1.70 -6.74 3.86
N PRO A 322 -2.75 -6.38 4.62
CA PRO A 322 -3.61 -5.25 4.33
C PRO A 322 -2.94 -3.91 4.65
N MET A 323 -3.25 -2.91 3.81
CA MET A 323 -2.88 -1.51 3.97
C MET A 323 -4.15 -0.67 3.82
N THR A 324 -4.53 0.10 4.83
CA THR A 324 -5.84 0.77 4.93
C THR A 324 -5.77 2.11 5.65
N LYS A 325 -6.82 2.90 5.59
CA LYS A 325 -6.91 4.19 6.30
C LYS A 325 -7.16 4.04 7.80
N ASN A 326 -7.75 2.92 8.23
CA ASN A 326 -8.14 2.68 9.62
C ASN A 326 -8.03 1.20 10.01
N VAL A 327 -8.03 0.93 11.31
CA VAL A 327 -7.81 -0.42 11.87
C VAL A 327 -8.97 -1.37 11.59
N ILE A 328 -10.22 -0.88 11.54
CA ILE A 328 -11.38 -1.76 11.29
C ILE A 328 -11.36 -2.32 9.87
N ASP A 329 -11.00 -1.50 8.88
CA ASP A 329 -10.87 -1.95 7.49
C ASP A 329 -9.69 -2.92 7.35
N ASN A 330 -8.60 -2.67 8.09
CA ASN A 330 -7.44 -3.54 8.10
C ASN A 330 -7.80 -4.95 8.58
N ALA A 331 -8.55 -5.06 9.67
CA ALA A 331 -9.05 -6.32 10.20
C ALA A 331 -9.99 -7.04 9.20
N ILE A 332 -10.93 -6.30 8.58
CA ILE A 332 -11.87 -6.85 7.59
C ILE A 332 -11.12 -7.41 6.36
N VAL A 333 -10.12 -6.68 5.87
CA VAL A 333 -9.32 -7.13 4.71
C VAL A 333 -8.45 -8.33 5.07
N LEU A 334 -7.80 -8.33 6.25
CA LEU A 334 -7.07 -9.51 6.73
C LEU A 334 -7.98 -10.73 6.75
N GLU A 335 -9.14 -10.63 7.40
CA GLU A 335 -10.11 -11.72 7.46
C GLU A 335 -10.53 -12.22 6.08
N ALA A 336 -10.63 -11.30 5.13
CA ALA A 336 -10.97 -11.64 3.76
C ALA A 336 -9.86 -12.40 3.01
N MET A 337 -8.60 -12.25 3.41
CA MET A 337 -7.44 -12.92 2.81
C MET A 337 -7.16 -14.30 3.39
N LEU A 338 -7.69 -14.62 4.58
CA LEU A 338 -7.39 -15.86 5.29
C LEU A 338 -7.92 -17.12 4.60
N GLY A 339 -7.17 -18.19 4.77
CA GLY A 339 -7.50 -19.54 4.32
C GLY A 339 -6.27 -20.44 4.35
N TYR A 340 -6.48 -21.75 4.46
CA TYR A 340 -5.42 -22.75 4.36
C TYR A 340 -5.13 -23.05 2.88
N ASP A 341 -3.86 -22.99 2.51
CA ASP A 341 -3.37 -23.29 1.16
C ASP A 341 -2.36 -24.43 1.19
N GLU A 342 -2.78 -25.59 0.73
CA GLU A 342 -1.91 -26.78 0.64
C GLU A 342 -0.70 -26.58 -0.28
N SER A 343 -0.76 -25.61 -1.19
CA SER A 343 0.33 -25.30 -2.11
C SER A 343 1.41 -24.41 -1.48
N ASP A 344 1.15 -23.82 -0.31
CA ASP A 344 2.12 -23.03 0.45
C ASP A 344 2.55 -23.79 1.71
N ASN A 345 3.76 -24.30 1.72
CA ASN A 345 4.31 -25.12 2.82
C ASN A 345 4.43 -24.39 4.18
N LYS A 346 4.25 -23.09 4.21
CA LYS A 346 4.18 -22.28 5.45
C LYS A 346 2.74 -21.99 5.87
N SER A 347 1.74 -22.31 5.03
CA SER A 347 0.35 -22.01 5.33
C SER A 347 -0.09 -22.69 6.63
N ILE A 348 -0.64 -21.88 7.55
CA ILE A 348 -1.10 -22.34 8.86
C ILE A 348 -2.58 -22.67 8.76
N GLN A 349 -2.95 -23.89 9.15
CA GLN A 349 -4.34 -24.25 9.31
C GLN A 349 -4.88 -23.62 10.60
N THR A 350 -5.81 -22.69 10.47
CA THR A 350 -6.45 -22.01 11.60
C THR A 350 -7.93 -22.36 11.67
N ASN A 351 -8.45 -22.51 12.89
CA ASN A 351 -9.90 -22.63 13.14
C ASN A 351 -10.58 -21.25 13.12
N TYR A 352 -10.17 -20.42 12.17
CA TYR A 352 -10.64 -19.04 12.04
C TYR A 352 -12.16 -18.99 11.87
N LYS A 353 -12.81 -18.13 12.66
CA LYS A 353 -14.23 -17.78 12.52
C LYS A 353 -14.34 -16.35 12.02
N PHE A 354 -15.21 -16.12 11.03
CA PHE A 354 -15.53 -14.78 10.56
C PHE A 354 -15.90 -13.85 11.73
N GLY A 355 -15.40 -12.63 11.70
CA GLY A 355 -15.60 -11.63 12.75
C GLY A 355 -14.59 -11.71 13.89
N TRP A 356 -13.67 -12.69 13.92
CA TRP A 356 -12.73 -12.86 15.01
C TRP A 356 -11.89 -11.59 15.28
N TYR A 357 -11.31 -10.99 14.24
CA TYR A 357 -10.52 -9.77 14.40
C TYR A 357 -11.39 -8.52 14.43
N SER A 358 -12.32 -8.37 13.48
CA SER A 358 -13.15 -7.17 13.36
C SER A 358 -14.11 -6.97 14.53
N ASP A 359 -14.66 -8.05 15.10
CA ASP A 359 -15.52 -7.98 16.29
C ASP A 359 -14.70 -7.71 17.56
N SER A 360 -13.44 -8.14 17.61
CA SER A 360 -12.54 -7.88 18.75
C SER A 360 -12.18 -6.40 18.92
N LEU A 361 -12.39 -5.56 17.90
CA LEU A 361 -12.13 -4.12 17.97
C LEU A 361 -13.25 -3.32 18.69
N LYS A 362 -14.27 -3.99 19.22
CA LYS A 362 -15.38 -3.36 19.93
C LYS A 362 -15.14 -3.17 21.42
N PHE A 363 -13.89 -3.24 21.88
CA PHE A 363 -13.52 -3.03 23.28
C PHE A 363 -13.83 -1.60 23.75
N LYS A 364 -14.35 -1.50 24.99
CA LYS A 364 -14.63 -0.22 25.65
C LYS A 364 -13.51 0.26 26.57
N ASN A 365 -12.68 -0.65 27.06
CA ASN A 365 -11.52 -0.40 27.93
C ASN A 365 -10.41 -1.43 27.64
N LEU A 366 -9.26 -1.24 28.24
CA LEU A 366 -8.09 -2.10 28.11
C LEU A 366 -7.70 -2.75 29.44
N GLU A 367 -8.63 -2.85 30.41
CA GLU A 367 -8.38 -3.51 31.68
C GLU A 367 -7.87 -4.95 31.48
N GLY A 368 -6.82 -5.32 32.21
CA GLY A 368 -6.16 -6.61 32.09
C GLY A 368 -5.29 -6.79 30.84
N LYS A 369 -5.16 -5.77 29.97
CA LYS A 369 -4.23 -5.79 28.85
C LYS A 369 -2.88 -5.21 29.25
N ARG A 370 -1.79 -5.89 28.83
CA ARG A 370 -0.41 -5.49 29.10
C ARG A 370 0.27 -5.05 27.81
N PHE A 371 0.95 -3.90 27.86
CA PHE A 371 1.68 -3.31 26.73
C PHE A 371 3.13 -3.06 27.12
N GLY A 372 4.09 -3.50 26.29
CA GLY A 372 5.49 -3.10 26.40
C GLY A 372 5.70 -1.71 25.79
N ALA A 373 6.36 -0.81 26.50
CA ALA A 373 6.73 0.50 26.00
C ALA A 373 8.25 0.65 25.94
N PHE A 374 8.79 0.97 24.76
CA PHE A 374 10.22 1.13 24.57
C PHE A 374 10.76 2.38 25.24
N LYS A 375 11.69 2.22 26.17
CA LYS A 375 12.32 3.33 26.90
C LYS A 375 12.99 4.36 25.97
N ARG A 376 13.54 3.93 24.83
CA ARG A 376 14.19 4.84 23.87
C ARG A 376 13.24 5.87 23.24
N LEU A 377 11.93 5.62 23.26
CA LEU A 377 10.90 6.50 22.70
C LEU A 377 10.22 7.41 23.72
N LYS A 378 10.67 7.39 24.98
CA LYS A 378 10.05 8.15 26.07
C LYS A 378 10.15 9.68 25.95
N GLU A 379 10.91 10.19 24.98
CA GLU A 379 11.01 11.62 24.67
C GLU A 379 10.20 12.01 23.42
N ASP A 380 9.65 11.02 22.69
CA ASP A 380 8.78 11.25 21.54
C ASP A 380 7.36 11.62 22.02
N THR A 381 6.92 12.82 21.70
CA THR A 381 5.64 13.37 22.16
C THR A 381 4.44 12.54 21.69
N LEU A 382 4.46 12.03 20.43
CA LEU A 382 3.36 11.22 19.90
C LEU A 382 3.30 9.86 20.60
N TYR A 383 4.48 9.28 20.87
CA TYR A 383 4.58 8.02 21.61
C TYR A 383 4.10 8.15 23.06
N ILE A 384 4.50 9.20 23.77
CA ILE A 384 4.03 9.51 25.12
C ILE A 384 2.52 9.67 25.16
N ASN A 385 1.94 10.42 24.21
CA ASN A 385 0.50 10.60 24.12
C ASN A 385 -0.23 9.27 23.90
N ALA A 386 0.28 8.40 23.03
CA ALA A 386 -0.27 7.06 22.84
C ALA A 386 -0.21 6.22 24.12
N ILE A 387 0.93 6.23 24.84
CA ILE A 387 1.07 5.54 26.13
C ILE A 387 0.10 6.08 27.18
N THR A 388 -0.11 7.38 27.23
CA THR A 388 -1.08 8.01 28.14
C THR A 388 -2.49 7.51 27.85
N VAL A 389 -2.92 7.49 26.59
CA VAL A 389 -4.23 6.96 26.19
C VAL A 389 -4.40 5.49 26.59
N LEU A 390 -3.35 4.65 26.43
CA LEU A 390 -3.41 3.25 26.85
C LEU A 390 -3.65 3.13 28.36
N LYS A 391 -2.94 3.92 29.18
CA LYS A 391 -3.10 3.95 30.65
C LYS A 391 -4.48 4.46 31.06
N ASP A 392 -4.97 5.51 30.43
CA ASP A 392 -6.31 6.09 30.72
C ASP A 392 -7.44 5.11 30.38
N LEU A 393 -7.22 4.21 29.42
CA LEU A 393 -8.13 3.11 29.10
C LEU A 393 -7.98 1.89 30.03
N GLY A 394 -7.11 1.95 31.02
CA GLY A 394 -6.95 0.90 32.05
C GLY A 394 -5.89 -0.16 31.70
N ALA A 395 -5.05 0.06 30.69
CA ALA A 395 -3.98 -0.86 30.37
C ALA A 395 -2.81 -0.78 31.36
N GLU A 396 -2.19 -1.92 31.65
CA GLU A 396 -0.88 -2.00 32.29
C GLU A 396 0.21 -1.73 31.23
N VAL A 397 1.01 -0.68 31.43
CA VAL A 397 2.12 -0.35 30.54
C VAL A 397 3.45 -0.59 31.23
N ILE A 398 4.27 -1.47 30.67
CA ILE A 398 5.56 -1.92 31.19
C ILE A 398 6.66 -1.34 30.31
N GLU A 399 7.58 -0.59 30.89
CA GLU A 399 8.75 -0.11 30.16
C GLU A 399 9.71 -1.27 29.87
N ILE A 400 10.11 -1.39 28.62
CA ILE A 400 11.04 -2.42 28.14
C ILE A 400 12.23 -1.80 27.42
N ASP A 401 13.38 -2.42 27.53
CA ASP A 401 14.52 -2.14 26.71
C ASP A 401 14.40 -2.89 25.38
N GLU A 402 14.86 -2.27 24.30
CA GLU A 402 14.90 -2.91 22.98
C GLU A 402 16.14 -3.82 22.92
N GLU A 403 15.92 -5.10 22.75
CA GLU A 403 17.00 -6.04 22.49
C GLU A 403 17.50 -5.89 21.06
N LYS A 404 18.81 -5.69 20.89
CA LYS A 404 19.44 -5.69 19.56
C LYS A 404 19.70 -7.13 19.13
N ILE A 405 18.94 -7.56 18.15
CA ILE A 405 19.15 -8.87 17.51
C ILE A 405 20.15 -8.68 16.37
N ASP A 406 21.27 -9.40 16.44
CA ASP A 406 22.23 -9.47 15.33
C ASP A 406 21.82 -10.58 14.36
N LEU A 407 21.71 -10.26 13.08
CA LEU A 407 21.37 -11.17 11.99
C LEU A 407 22.46 -11.12 10.91
N PRO A 408 23.66 -11.66 11.18
CA PRO A 408 24.83 -11.46 10.32
C PRO A 408 24.64 -12.03 8.91
N ASN A 409 23.83 -13.06 8.75
CA ASN A 409 23.58 -13.73 7.47
C ASN A 409 22.26 -13.30 6.79
N PHE A 410 21.58 -12.28 7.30
CA PHE A 410 20.27 -11.87 6.78
C PHE A 410 20.25 -11.63 5.25
N ARG A 411 21.27 -10.94 4.72
CA ARG A 411 21.37 -10.72 3.27
C ARG A 411 21.63 -12.00 2.50
N ARG A 412 22.47 -12.91 3.02
CA ARG A 412 22.72 -14.21 2.41
C ARG A 412 21.46 -15.07 2.37
N LEU A 413 20.66 -15.07 3.44
CA LEU A 413 19.35 -15.71 3.47
C LEU A 413 18.49 -15.25 2.29
N LEU A 414 18.34 -13.94 2.11
CA LEU A 414 17.52 -13.38 1.01
C LEU A 414 18.10 -13.72 -0.37
N ASN A 415 19.42 -13.70 -0.54
CA ASN A 415 20.05 -14.08 -1.79
C ASN A 415 19.76 -15.54 -2.16
N LEU A 416 19.96 -16.45 -1.21
CA LEU A 416 19.78 -17.89 -1.41
C LEU A 416 18.31 -18.25 -1.61
N ASP A 417 17.41 -17.64 -0.82
CA ASP A 417 15.97 -17.81 -1.01
C ASP A 417 15.55 -17.33 -2.40
N MET A 418 15.85 -16.08 -2.79
CA MET A 418 15.40 -15.55 -4.09
C MET A 418 15.97 -16.33 -5.28
N LYS A 419 17.24 -16.79 -5.18
CA LYS A 419 17.88 -17.62 -6.20
C LYS A 419 17.10 -18.91 -6.47
N LYS A 420 16.47 -19.48 -5.45
CA LYS A 420 15.65 -20.69 -5.50
C LYS A 420 14.18 -20.37 -5.82
N ASP A 421 13.61 -19.38 -5.17
CA ASP A 421 12.17 -19.14 -5.14
C ASP A 421 11.65 -18.47 -6.42
N LEU A 422 12.46 -17.58 -7.06
CA LEU A 422 12.05 -16.93 -8.31
C LEU A 422 11.88 -17.93 -9.46
N PRO A 423 12.78 -18.87 -9.71
CA PRO A 423 12.57 -19.95 -10.69
C PRO A 423 11.31 -20.79 -10.41
N GLU A 424 11.04 -21.11 -9.14
CA GLU A 424 9.83 -21.88 -8.77
C GLU A 424 8.55 -21.08 -9.01
N TYR A 425 8.52 -19.75 -8.70
CA TYR A 425 7.41 -18.89 -9.07
C TYR A 425 7.20 -18.88 -10.59
N ILE A 426 8.25 -18.66 -11.37
CA ILE A 426 8.15 -18.59 -12.84
C ILE A 426 7.64 -19.92 -13.41
N LYS A 427 8.10 -21.04 -12.89
CA LYS A 427 7.68 -22.38 -13.33
C LYS A 427 6.21 -22.66 -13.04
N HIS A 428 5.68 -22.24 -11.88
CA HIS A 428 4.36 -22.65 -11.41
C HIS A 428 3.26 -21.63 -11.64
N PHE A 429 3.59 -20.33 -11.65
CA PHE A 429 2.59 -19.26 -11.65
C PHE A 429 2.68 -18.34 -12.87
N ALA A 430 3.88 -18.08 -13.40
CA ALA A 430 4.08 -17.13 -14.46
C ALA A 430 3.59 -17.63 -15.84
N ASP A 431 3.44 -16.69 -16.76
CA ASP A 431 3.11 -16.97 -18.18
C ASP A 431 4.18 -17.89 -18.80
N LYS A 432 3.74 -18.96 -19.43
CA LYS A 432 4.63 -19.96 -20.03
C LYS A 432 5.43 -19.44 -21.24
N SER A 433 4.99 -18.35 -21.84
CA SER A 433 5.69 -17.69 -22.96
C SER A 433 6.90 -16.87 -22.54
N LEU A 434 7.08 -16.60 -21.23
CA LEU A 434 8.22 -15.84 -20.73
C LEU A 434 9.54 -16.56 -21.04
N SER A 435 10.50 -15.83 -21.59
CA SER A 435 11.86 -16.32 -21.82
C SER A 435 12.71 -16.33 -20.52
N ILE A 436 12.34 -15.52 -19.54
CA ILE A 436 13.00 -15.43 -18.22
C ILE A 436 12.67 -16.66 -17.41
N LYS A 437 13.69 -17.30 -16.81
CA LYS A 437 13.56 -18.46 -15.93
C LYS A 437 14.31 -18.29 -14.61
N THR A 438 15.37 -17.49 -14.59
CA THR A 438 16.29 -17.30 -13.46
C THR A 438 16.62 -15.84 -13.23
N VAL A 439 17.30 -15.52 -12.13
CA VAL A 439 17.80 -14.18 -11.84
C VAL A 439 18.85 -13.76 -12.87
N GLU A 440 19.67 -14.70 -13.34
CA GLU A 440 20.65 -14.48 -14.42
C GLU A 440 20.00 -14.03 -15.71
N ASP A 441 18.88 -14.66 -16.10
CA ASP A 441 18.14 -14.28 -17.32
C ASP A 441 17.65 -12.83 -17.23
N VAL A 442 17.18 -12.40 -16.05
CA VAL A 442 16.79 -11.00 -15.82
C VAL A 442 17.97 -10.05 -16.00
N ILE A 443 19.15 -10.41 -15.45
CA ILE A 443 20.37 -9.58 -15.60
C ILE A 443 20.74 -9.46 -17.08
N VAL A 444 20.75 -10.57 -17.83
CA VAL A 444 21.08 -10.59 -19.25
C VAL A 444 20.06 -9.77 -20.05
N PHE A 445 18.77 -9.94 -19.77
CA PHE A 445 17.70 -9.17 -20.40
C PHE A 445 17.87 -7.66 -20.15
N ASN A 446 18.14 -7.25 -18.91
CA ASN A 446 18.29 -5.83 -18.57
C ASN A 446 19.54 -5.21 -19.22
N ASN A 447 20.63 -5.96 -19.36
CA ASN A 447 21.88 -5.48 -19.99
C ASN A 447 21.71 -5.13 -21.47
N GLN A 448 20.70 -5.64 -22.16
CA GLN A 448 20.40 -5.28 -23.56
C GLN A 448 19.95 -3.81 -23.72
N ASP A 449 19.33 -3.21 -22.69
CA ASP A 449 18.96 -1.79 -22.64
C ASP A 449 18.93 -1.31 -21.18
N SER A 450 20.11 -1.27 -20.56
CA SER A 450 20.24 -0.96 -19.14
C SER A 450 19.75 0.45 -18.78
N LEU A 451 19.85 1.40 -19.71
CA LEU A 451 19.38 2.78 -19.48
C LEU A 451 17.85 2.87 -19.29
N LYS A 452 17.10 1.94 -19.86
CA LYS A 452 15.64 1.91 -19.73
C LYS A 452 15.18 0.87 -18.73
N ARG A 453 15.85 -0.31 -18.65
CA ARG A 453 15.40 -1.46 -17.87
C ARG A 453 15.99 -1.51 -16.47
N ALA A 454 17.18 -0.90 -16.26
CA ALA A 454 17.86 -0.87 -14.97
C ALA A 454 18.67 0.42 -14.77
N PRO A 455 18.07 1.63 -14.88
CA PRO A 455 18.79 2.91 -14.84
C PRO A 455 19.56 3.17 -13.53
N TYR A 456 19.16 2.52 -12.44
CA TYR A 456 19.83 2.55 -11.15
C TYR A 456 20.75 1.34 -10.93
N GLY A 457 20.98 0.52 -11.97
CA GLY A 457 21.77 -0.72 -11.88
C GLY A 457 20.97 -1.90 -11.29
N GLN A 458 21.67 -3.01 -11.05
CA GLN A 458 21.09 -4.27 -10.58
C GLN A 458 22.07 -5.00 -9.64
N ARG A 459 22.62 -4.27 -8.68
CA ARG A 459 23.70 -4.74 -7.81
C ARG A 459 23.29 -5.93 -6.94
N LEU A 460 22.07 -5.92 -6.39
CA LEU A 460 21.62 -7.01 -5.55
C LEU A 460 21.38 -8.29 -6.38
N PHE A 461 20.83 -8.20 -7.57
CA PHE A 461 20.68 -9.34 -8.47
C PHE A 461 22.02 -9.99 -8.82
N LYS A 462 23.06 -9.18 -9.08
CA LYS A 462 24.44 -9.69 -9.25
C LYS A 462 24.95 -10.39 -7.99
N GLY A 463 24.60 -9.88 -6.81
CA GLY A 463 24.90 -10.51 -5.53
C GLY A 463 24.20 -11.86 -5.33
N ILE A 464 22.92 -11.96 -5.72
CA ILE A 464 22.15 -13.22 -5.69
C ILE A 464 22.84 -14.30 -6.53
N VAL A 465 23.23 -13.95 -7.76
CA VAL A 465 23.88 -14.89 -8.68
C VAL A 465 25.24 -15.34 -8.13
N ALA A 466 26.02 -14.43 -7.58
CA ALA A 466 27.33 -14.71 -7.02
C ALA A 466 27.30 -15.48 -5.69
N ASP A 467 26.19 -15.43 -4.94
CA ASP A 467 26.10 -16.13 -3.66
C ASP A 467 25.89 -17.62 -3.88
N ALA A 468 26.60 -18.44 -3.13
CA ALA A 468 26.50 -19.89 -3.14
C ALA A 468 26.63 -20.42 -1.71
N ALA A 469 25.91 -21.48 -1.41
CA ALA A 469 25.97 -22.21 -0.15
C ALA A 469 25.67 -23.68 -0.39
N THR A 470 26.24 -24.56 0.44
CA THR A 470 25.77 -25.93 0.52
C THR A 470 24.38 -25.99 1.18
N GLU A 471 23.68 -27.11 1.08
CA GLU A 471 22.38 -27.28 1.75
C GLU A 471 22.53 -27.17 3.28
N GLU A 472 23.65 -27.66 3.85
CA GLU A 472 23.95 -27.58 5.29
C GLU A 472 24.20 -26.13 5.72
N GLU A 473 24.98 -25.38 4.95
CA GLU A 473 25.21 -23.94 5.20
C GLU A 473 23.90 -23.16 5.13
N PHE A 474 23.04 -23.46 4.13
CA PHE A 474 21.78 -22.78 3.98
C PHE A 474 20.80 -23.10 5.11
N ALA A 475 20.77 -24.35 5.58
CA ALA A 475 19.98 -24.75 6.75
C ALA A 475 20.46 -24.00 8.00
N ALA A 476 21.78 -23.93 8.25
CA ALA A 476 22.35 -23.22 9.40
C ALA A 476 22.04 -21.71 9.37
N ILE A 477 22.00 -21.07 8.17
CA ILE A 477 21.59 -19.67 8.03
C ILE A 477 20.11 -19.48 8.41
N LYS A 478 19.25 -20.45 8.11
CA LYS A 478 17.82 -20.38 8.46
C LYS A 478 17.55 -20.60 9.95
N ASP A 479 18.40 -21.36 10.62
CA ASP A 479 18.28 -21.64 12.05
C ASP A 479 18.77 -20.48 12.94
N THR A 480 19.52 -19.53 12.38
CA THR A 480 19.98 -18.31 13.09
C THR A 480 18.91 -17.24 13.14
#